data_74b09aa30b9c7b27db101585bdbb439d
#
_entry.id   74b09aa30b9c7b27db101585bdbb439d
#
_cell.length_a   1.000
_cell.length_b   1.000
_cell.length_c   1.000
_cell.angle_alpha   90.00
_cell.angle_beta   90.00
_cell.angle_gamma   90.00
#
_symmetry.space_group_name_H-M   'P 1'
#
loop_
_entity.id
_entity.type
_entity.pdbx_description
1 polymer ?
#
loop_
_entity_poly.entity_id
_entity_poly.type
_entity_poly.pdbx_seq_one_letter_code
_entity_poly.pdbx_strand_id
1 'polypeptide(L)'
;METLQIDDEAKCYSELGPDQILDAVESVGYQCDGRLLALNSYENRVYQVGLEDAQPVIAKFYRPHRWSDAAIGEEHDFARELEDEEIPVVAPLVDDSNTTLHHHGLFRFALFPRAGGRAPDPGDLDQLEIMGRFLGRFHAVGATRPFKHRPTLDVTTFGEDSYRFILQCGMLPVDLEIPYRSLAEDLLERVGYCFERAGEISLLRVHGDCHIGNILWTDDGPHIVDLDDARMAPATQDIWMFLSGDRPDRTAALDALLTGYSDFRDYPTRELHLVEALRTLRLLYYYAWLARRWSDPAFPRAFPWFNTQRAWQQHILDLREQAALMDEEPLTFGM
;
A
#
# COMPACT_ATOMS: atom_id res chain seq x y z
N MET A 1 -4.10 2.25 29.21
CA MET A 1 -4.79 1.58 28.10
C MET A 1 -3.85 1.22 26.95
N GLU A 2 -2.71 1.88 26.80
CA GLU A 2 -1.70 1.58 25.75
C GLU A 2 -0.89 0.29 25.93
N THR A 3 -0.64 -0.14 27.16
CA THR A 3 0.14 -1.36 27.44
C THR A 3 -0.56 -2.67 27.06
N LEU A 4 -1.89 -2.68 27.05
CA LEU A 4 -2.69 -3.85 26.65
C LEU A 4 -2.69 -4.06 25.11
N GLN A 5 -2.56 -2.99 24.32
CA GLN A 5 -2.50 -3.08 22.85
C GLN A 5 -1.17 -3.66 22.34
N ILE A 6 -0.05 -3.38 23.01
CA ILE A 6 1.28 -3.86 22.61
C ILE A 6 1.43 -5.38 22.80
N ASP A 7 0.87 -5.93 23.88
CA ASP A 7 0.89 -7.38 24.16
C ASP A 7 -0.02 -8.18 23.20
N ASP A 8 -1.13 -7.58 22.76
CA ASP A 8 -2.04 -8.20 21.80
C ASP A 8 -1.45 -8.24 20.38
N GLU A 9 -0.74 -7.21 19.97
CA GLU A 9 -0.06 -7.19 18.66
C GLU A 9 1.08 -8.20 18.56
N ALA A 10 1.86 -8.40 19.63
CA ALA A 10 2.94 -9.39 19.66
C ALA A 10 2.43 -10.84 19.48
N LYS A 11 1.16 -11.09 19.80
CA LYS A 11 0.54 -12.42 19.76
C LYS A 11 -0.51 -12.59 18.66
N CYS A 12 -0.78 -11.56 17.85
CA CYS A 12 -1.90 -11.55 16.91
C CYS A 12 -1.92 -12.73 15.92
N TYR A 13 -0.78 -13.34 15.64
CA TYR A 13 -0.65 -14.51 14.78
C TYR A 13 0.00 -15.72 15.48
N SER A 14 0.17 -15.70 16.80
CA SER A 14 0.85 -16.77 17.52
C SER A 14 0.15 -18.14 17.40
N GLU A 15 -1.16 -18.13 17.19
CA GLU A 15 -1.98 -19.34 17.03
C GLU A 15 -2.19 -19.74 15.57
N LEU A 16 -1.72 -18.92 14.59
CA LEU A 16 -1.86 -19.22 13.18
C LEU A 16 -0.75 -20.18 12.72
N GLY A 17 -0.92 -21.46 13.01
CA GLY A 17 -0.05 -22.54 12.55
C GLY A 17 -0.52 -23.17 11.24
N PRO A 18 0.30 -24.10 10.66
CA PRO A 18 -0.06 -24.79 9.42
C PRO A 18 -1.43 -25.47 9.45
N ASP A 19 -1.76 -26.15 10.53
CA ASP A 19 -3.03 -26.86 10.67
C ASP A 19 -4.22 -25.90 10.64
N GLN A 20 -4.13 -24.76 11.37
CA GLN A 20 -5.17 -23.73 11.38
C GLN A 20 -5.38 -23.09 10.01
N ILE A 21 -4.29 -22.96 9.21
CA ILE A 21 -4.37 -22.42 7.85
C ILE A 21 -5.10 -23.41 6.93
N LEU A 22 -4.75 -24.69 6.98
CA LEU A 22 -5.39 -25.73 6.18
C LEU A 22 -6.86 -25.88 6.60
N ASP A 23 -7.14 -25.99 7.90
CA ASP A 23 -8.51 -26.10 8.43
C ASP A 23 -9.38 -24.89 8.03
N ALA A 24 -8.81 -23.69 8.02
CA ALA A 24 -9.51 -22.49 7.56
C ALA A 24 -9.91 -22.59 6.09
N VAL A 25 -9.00 -23.00 5.21
CA VAL A 25 -9.27 -23.16 3.77
C VAL A 25 -10.27 -24.30 3.53
N GLU A 26 -10.17 -25.41 4.28
CA GLU A 26 -11.11 -26.52 4.18
C GLU A 26 -12.51 -26.16 4.71
N SER A 27 -12.60 -25.27 5.69
CA SER A 27 -13.89 -24.81 6.25
C SER A 27 -14.80 -24.10 5.25
N VAL A 28 -14.23 -23.63 4.13
CA VAL A 28 -14.97 -22.96 3.04
C VAL A 28 -15.08 -23.82 1.78
N GLY A 29 -14.91 -25.16 1.93
CA GLY A 29 -15.25 -26.14 0.92
C GLY A 29 -14.13 -26.61 0.02
N TYR A 30 -12.89 -26.20 0.22
CA TYR A 30 -11.73 -26.70 -0.51
C TYR A 30 -11.17 -27.96 0.16
N GLN A 31 -10.44 -28.77 -0.63
CA GLN A 31 -9.68 -29.92 -0.12
C GLN A 31 -8.18 -29.63 -0.27
N CYS A 32 -7.48 -29.50 0.85
CA CYS A 32 -6.06 -29.20 0.86
C CYS A 32 -5.20 -30.46 0.66
N ASP A 33 -4.12 -30.35 -0.12
CA ASP A 33 -3.16 -31.45 -0.33
C ASP A 33 -1.97 -31.42 0.64
N GLY A 34 -2.00 -30.52 1.62
CA GLY A 34 -0.98 -30.33 2.65
C GLY A 34 0.22 -29.47 2.21
N ARG A 35 0.30 -29.02 0.95
CA ARG A 35 1.35 -28.09 0.52
C ARG A 35 1.02 -26.69 0.97
N LEU A 36 1.94 -26.07 1.71
CA LEU A 36 1.81 -24.72 2.26
C LEU A 36 3.11 -23.94 2.02
N LEU A 37 2.99 -22.77 1.40
CA LEU A 37 4.12 -21.87 1.18
C LEU A 37 3.77 -20.48 1.71
N ALA A 38 4.52 -19.99 2.70
CA ALA A 38 4.40 -18.60 3.14
C ALA A 38 4.91 -17.65 2.06
N LEU A 39 4.12 -16.63 1.75
CA LEU A 39 4.50 -15.58 0.82
C LEU A 39 5.01 -14.34 1.59
N ASN A 40 5.77 -13.49 0.90
CA ASN A 40 6.27 -12.25 1.49
C ASN A 40 5.12 -11.29 1.78
N SER A 41 4.74 -11.22 3.04
CA SER A 41 3.77 -10.26 3.55
C SER A 41 4.09 -9.98 5.02
N TYR A 42 4.08 -8.72 5.41
CA TYR A 42 4.47 -8.31 6.76
C TYR A 42 3.26 -7.87 7.59
N GLU A 43 2.36 -7.15 6.99
CA GLU A 43 1.15 -6.66 7.69
C GLU A 43 0.15 -7.80 7.92
N ASN A 44 -0.20 -8.51 6.87
CA ASN A 44 -1.04 -9.70 6.90
C ASN A 44 -0.19 -10.97 6.94
N ARG A 45 -0.81 -12.15 7.00
CA ARG A 45 -0.13 -13.41 6.73
C ARG A 45 -0.73 -14.02 5.46
N VAL A 46 0.11 -14.23 4.47
CA VAL A 46 -0.32 -14.69 3.15
C VAL A 46 0.36 -16.01 2.83
N TYR A 47 -0.43 -16.99 2.42
CA TYR A 47 0.04 -18.33 2.11
C TYR A 47 -0.51 -18.80 0.77
N GLN A 48 0.34 -19.44 -0.02
CA GLN A 48 -0.12 -20.29 -1.10
C GLN A 48 -0.46 -21.65 -0.52
N VAL A 49 -1.69 -22.10 -0.71
CA VAL A 49 -2.21 -23.37 -0.22
C VAL A 49 -2.47 -24.28 -1.41
N GLY A 50 -1.84 -25.45 -1.40
CA GLY A 50 -2.06 -26.49 -2.41
C GLY A 50 -3.42 -27.16 -2.22
N LEU A 51 -4.13 -27.39 -3.31
CA LEU A 51 -5.40 -28.07 -3.33
C LEU A 51 -5.26 -29.43 -4.05
N GLU A 52 -6.11 -30.41 -3.63
CA GLU A 52 -6.30 -31.63 -4.42
C GLU A 52 -6.98 -31.26 -5.76
N ASP A 53 -6.74 -31.87 -6.81
CA ASP A 53 -7.42 -31.74 -8.12
C ASP A 53 -7.70 -30.30 -8.63
N ALA A 54 -7.05 -29.25 -8.05
CA ALA A 54 -7.24 -27.85 -8.43
C ALA A 54 -5.93 -27.04 -8.38
N GLN A 55 -5.97 -25.86 -8.98
CA GLN A 55 -4.86 -24.90 -8.83
C GLN A 55 -4.77 -24.40 -7.38
N PRO A 56 -3.55 -24.13 -6.87
CA PRO A 56 -3.38 -23.57 -5.55
C PRO A 56 -4.14 -22.23 -5.39
N VAL A 57 -4.62 -21.96 -4.18
CA VAL A 57 -5.20 -20.68 -3.80
C VAL A 57 -4.24 -19.90 -2.94
N ILE A 58 -4.46 -18.58 -2.88
CA ILE A 58 -3.77 -17.68 -1.96
C ILE A 58 -4.71 -17.37 -0.80
N ALA A 59 -4.33 -17.75 0.41
CA ALA A 59 -5.05 -17.44 1.63
C ALA A 59 -4.40 -16.25 2.33
N LYS A 60 -5.13 -15.13 2.43
CA LYS A 60 -4.73 -13.90 3.11
C LYS A 60 -5.44 -13.82 4.44
N PHE A 61 -4.69 -13.91 5.53
CA PHE A 61 -5.17 -13.73 6.90
C PHE A 61 -4.93 -12.29 7.34
N TYR A 62 -6.01 -11.57 7.60
CA TYR A 62 -5.98 -10.15 7.94
C TYR A 62 -5.46 -9.94 9.36
N ARG A 63 -4.60 -8.92 9.52
CA ARG A 63 -4.13 -8.53 10.85
C ARG A 63 -5.32 -8.15 11.74
N PRO A 64 -5.43 -8.75 12.93
CA PRO A 64 -6.44 -8.36 13.92
C PRO A 64 -6.38 -6.85 14.20
N HIS A 65 -7.54 -6.24 14.37
CA HIS A 65 -7.72 -4.83 14.74
C HIS A 65 -7.20 -3.76 13.74
N ARG A 66 -6.61 -4.15 12.61
CA ARG A 66 -6.21 -3.17 11.59
C ARG A 66 -7.42 -2.59 10.86
N TRP A 67 -8.25 -3.44 10.33
CA TRP A 67 -9.47 -3.06 9.59
C TRP A 67 -10.70 -3.67 10.24
N SER A 68 -11.85 -2.99 10.15
CA SER A 68 -13.14 -3.61 10.43
C SER A 68 -13.56 -4.56 9.30
N ASP A 69 -14.50 -5.47 9.55
CA ASP A 69 -15.05 -6.33 8.49
C ASP A 69 -15.70 -5.52 7.38
N ALA A 70 -16.34 -4.40 7.72
CA ALA A 70 -16.92 -3.48 6.74
C ALA A 70 -15.85 -2.84 5.85
N ALA A 71 -14.68 -2.47 6.41
CA ALA A 71 -13.57 -1.92 5.62
C ALA A 71 -12.93 -2.97 4.72
N ILE A 72 -12.80 -4.23 5.17
CA ILE A 72 -12.33 -5.35 4.33
C ILE A 72 -13.36 -5.64 3.23
N GLY A 73 -14.66 -5.65 3.57
CA GLY A 73 -15.73 -5.82 2.58
C GLY A 73 -15.68 -4.75 1.47
N GLU A 74 -15.42 -3.49 1.83
CA GLU A 74 -15.25 -2.41 0.82
C GLU A 74 -14.02 -2.60 -0.09
N GLU A 75 -12.91 -3.17 0.42
CA GLU A 75 -11.75 -3.57 -0.39
C GLU A 75 -12.16 -4.65 -1.41
N HIS A 76 -12.84 -5.69 -0.91
CA HIS A 76 -13.29 -6.81 -1.74
C HIS A 76 -14.28 -6.37 -2.81
N ASP A 77 -15.27 -5.57 -2.43
CA ASP A 77 -16.26 -5.03 -3.37
C ASP A 77 -15.60 -4.16 -4.44
N PHE A 78 -14.59 -3.36 -4.06
CA PHE A 78 -13.85 -2.53 -5.01
C PHE A 78 -13.00 -3.39 -5.96
N ALA A 79 -12.31 -4.41 -5.46
CA ALA A 79 -11.55 -5.33 -6.30
C ALA A 79 -12.45 -6.04 -7.33
N ARG A 80 -13.63 -6.50 -6.90
CA ARG A 80 -14.60 -7.15 -7.80
C ARG A 80 -15.20 -6.17 -8.82
N GLU A 81 -15.53 -4.94 -8.41
CA GLU A 81 -15.98 -3.90 -9.32
C GLU A 81 -14.93 -3.60 -10.42
N LEU A 82 -13.65 -3.60 -10.06
CA LEU A 82 -12.55 -3.44 -11.01
C LEU A 82 -12.44 -4.65 -11.97
N GLU A 83 -12.59 -5.86 -11.45
CA GLU A 83 -12.58 -7.09 -12.26
C GLU A 83 -13.76 -7.15 -13.22
N ASP A 84 -14.97 -6.76 -12.77
CA ASP A 84 -16.17 -6.68 -13.61
C ASP A 84 -16.01 -5.68 -14.77
N GLU A 85 -15.20 -4.64 -14.58
CA GLU A 85 -14.81 -3.67 -15.62
C GLU A 85 -13.57 -4.11 -16.42
N GLU A 86 -13.20 -5.40 -16.35
CA GLU A 86 -12.06 -6.00 -17.06
C GLU A 86 -10.71 -5.30 -16.78
N ILE A 87 -10.55 -4.76 -15.55
CA ILE A 87 -9.27 -4.25 -15.09
C ILE A 87 -8.51 -5.41 -14.42
N PRO A 88 -7.24 -5.63 -14.75
CA PRO A 88 -6.50 -6.83 -14.34
C PRO A 88 -6.09 -6.75 -12.86
N VAL A 89 -7.05 -6.75 -11.96
CA VAL A 89 -6.83 -6.89 -10.53
C VAL A 89 -7.04 -8.35 -10.11
N VAL A 90 -6.41 -8.76 -9.02
CA VAL A 90 -6.66 -10.08 -8.43
C VAL A 90 -7.69 -9.92 -7.33
N ALA A 91 -8.97 -10.16 -7.67
CA ALA A 91 -10.09 -10.05 -6.75
C ALA A 91 -10.23 -11.31 -5.87
N PRO A 92 -10.84 -11.21 -4.67
CA PRO A 92 -11.06 -12.36 -3.80
C PRO A 92 -12.11 -13.32 -4.38
N LEU A 93 -11.88 -14.62 -4.16
CA LEU A 93 -12.82 -15.67 -4.53
C LEU A 93 -14.12 -15.56 -3.71
N VAL A 94 -15.23 -15.82 -4.36
CA VAL A 94 -16.56 -15.81 -3.76
C VAL A 94 -16.97 -17.26 -3.49
N ASP A 95 -17.44 -17.55 -2.27
CA ASP A 95 -17.99 -18.85 -1.94
C ASP A 95 -19.46 -19.03 -2.40
N ASP A 96 -20.01 -20.23 -2.21
CA ASP A 96 -21.40 -20.55 -2.56
C ASP A 96 -22.44 -19.68 -1.83
N SER A 97 -22.05 -19.04 -0.74
CA SER A 97 -22.88 -18.12 0.05
C SER A 97 -22.74 -16.65 -0.39
N ASN A 98 -22.04 -16.39 -1.48
CA ASN A 98 -21.69 -15.05 -1.99
C ASN A 98 -20.87 -14.23 -0.98
N THR A 99 -19.98 -14.90 -0.24
CA THR A 99 -19.09 -14.31 0.77
C THR A 99 -17.64 -14.36 0.30
N THR A 100 -16.88 -13.32 0.58
CA THR A 100 -15.45 -13.19 0.28
C THR A 100 -14.58 -13.10 1.53
N LEU A 101 -15.15 -12.66 2.66
CA LEU A 101 -14.48 -12.58 3.95
C LEU A 101 -14.97 -13.70 4.86
N HIS A 102 -14.06 -14.56 5.26
CA HIS A 102 -14.36 -15.73 6.09
C HIS A 102 -13.76 -15.59 7.48
N HIS A 103 -14.30 -16.36 8.43
CA HIS A 103 -13.85 -16.40 9.82
C HIS A 103 -13.50 -17.84 10.20
N HIS A 104 -12.32 -18.04 10.78
CA HIS A 104 -11.92 -19.32 11.35
C HIS A 104 -11.22 -19.08 12.70
N GLY A 105 -11.82 -19.54 13.79
CA GLY A 105 -11.35 -19.22 15.14
C GLY A 105 -11.29 -17.71 15.38
N LEU A 106 -10.11 -17.20 15.69
CA LEU A 106 -9.85 -15.76 15.89
C LEU A 106 -9.47 -15.02 14.62
N PHE A 107 -9.32 -15.73 13.50
CA PHE A 107 -8.78 -15.15 12.27
C PHE A 107 -9.87 -14.84 11.26
N ARG A 108 -9.67 -13.74 10.57
CA ARG A 108 -10.39 -13.35 9.35
C ARG A 108 -9.49 -13.62 8.17
N PHE A 109 -10.03 -14.21 7.13
CA PHE A 109 -9.27 -14.51 5.94
C PHE A 109 -10.10 -14.38 4.67
N ALA A 110 -9.41 -14.23 3.55
CA ALA A 110 -10.01 -14.32 2.23
C ALA A 110 -9.13 -15.20 1.34
N LEU A 111 -9.74 -15.77 0.33
CA LEU A 111 -9.06 -16.58 -0.68
C LEU A 111 -8.99 -15.82 -2.00
N PHE A 112 -7.85 -15.93 -2.67
CA PHE A 112 -7.61 -15.30 -3.96
C PHE A 112 -7.11 -16.34 -4.97
N PRO A 113 -7.38 -16.17 -6.25
CA PRO A 113 -6.75 -16.98 -7.27
C PRO A 113 -5.23 -16.74 -7.25
N ARG A 114 -4.47 -17.78 -7.55
CA ARG A 114 -3.02 -17.63 -7.70
C ARG A 114 -2.71 -16.96 -9.03
N ALA A 115 -2.26 -15.71 -8.98
CA ALA A 115 -1.67 -15.01 -10.11
C ALA A 115 -0.14 -15.20 -10.11
N GLY A 116 0.45 -15.42 -11.26
CA GLY A 116 1.89 -15.43 -11.47
C GLY A 116 2.34 -14.13 -12.15
N GLY A 117 3.64 -13.89 -12.20
CA GLY A 117 4.21 -12.75 -12.89
C GLY A 117 5.52 -12.30 -12.24
N ARG A 118 6.14 -11.30 -12.83
CA ARG A 118 7.33 -10.61 -12.29
C ARG A 118 7.03 -9.13 -12.11
N ALA A 119 7.75 -8.43 -11.25
CA ALA A 119 7.66 -6.98 -11.18
C ALA A 119 8.01 -6.36 -12.55
N PRO A 120 7.32 -5.31 -12.99
CA PRO A 120 7.68 -4.58 -14.20
C PRO A 120 9.05 -3.92 -14.07
N ASP A 121 9.71 -3.67 -15.21
CA ASP A 121 10.94 -2.89 -15.22
C ASP A 121 10.60 -1.39 -15.09
N PRO A 122 11.07 -0.69 -14.04
CA PRO A 122 10.78 0.73 -13.85
C PRO A 122 11.38 1.63 -14.95
N GLY A 123 12.35 1.13 -15.72
CA GLY A 123 12.96 1.83 -16.88
C GLY A 123 12.25 1.58 -18.21
N ASP A 124 11.30 0.66 -18.27
CA ASP A 124 10.55 0.33 -19.48
C ASP A 124 9.35 1.28 -19.65
N LEU A 125 9.53 2.31 -20.48
CA LEU A 125 8.51 3.33 -20.72
C LEU A 125 7.26 2.77 -21.40
N ASP A 126 7.37 1.72 -22.21
CA ASP A 126 6.22 1.06 -22.84
C ASP A 126 5.37 0.37 -21.78
N GLN A 127 6.00 -0.30 -20.81
CA GLN A 127 5.28 -0.88 -19.66
C GLN A 127 4.63 0.20 -18.81
N LEU A 128 5.28 1.33 -18.58
CA LEU A 128 4.71 2.46 -17.83
C LEU A 128 3.51 3.07 -18.56
N GLU A 129 3.54 3.21 -19.88
CA GLU A 129 2.39 3.69 -20.65
C GLU A 129 1.19 2.72 -20.54
N ILE A 130 1.44 1.41 -20.63
CA ILE A 130 0.41 0.38 -20.41
C ILE A 130 -0.15 0.49 -18.98
N MET A 131 0.72 0.62 -17.96
CA MET A 131 0.27 0.85 -16.58
C MET A 131 -0.57 2.12 -16.46
N GLY A 132 -0.20 3.18 -17.16
CA GLY A 132 -0.99 4.42 -17.23
C GLY A 132 -2.43 4.17 -17.69
N ARG A 133 -2.62 3.39 -18.77
CA ARG A 133 -3.97 3.00 -19.25
C ARG A 133 -4.77 2.28 -18.18
N PHE A 134 -4.17 1.31 -17.49
CA PHE A 134 -4.86 0.59 -16.43
C PHE A 134 -5.17 1.48 -15.23
N LEU A 135 -4.27 2.37 -14.83
CA LEU A 135 -4.51 3.32 -13.75
C LEU A 135 -5.60 4.35 -14.13
N GLY A 136 -5.66 4.79 -15.39
CA GLY A 136 -6.73 5.65 -15.89
C GLY A 136 -8.11 4.99 -15.75
N ARG A 137 -8.24 3.71 -16.14
CA ARG A 137 -9.45 2.90 -15.95
C ARG A 137 -9.76 2.66 -14.48
N PHE A 138 -8.77 2.25 -13.71
CA PHE A 138 -8.87 2.02 -12.27
C PHE A 138 -9.43 3.26 -11.54
N HIS A 139 -8.88 4.43 -11.82
CA HIS A 139 -9.31 5.70 -11.24
C HIS A 139 -10.64 6.18 -11.77
N ALA A 140 -11.03 5.83 -13.01
CA ALA A 140 -12.37 6.09 -13.52
C ALA A 140 -13.42 5.33 -12.69
N VAL A 141 -13.19 4.04 -12.41
CA VAL A 141 -14.04 3.26 -11.51
C VAL A 141 -13.95 3.80 -10.07
N GLY A 142 -12.74 4.13 -9.60
CA GLY A 142 -12.51 4.69 -8.27
C GLY A 142 -13.30 5.99 -8.00
N ALA A 143 -13.53 6.79 -9.03
CA ALA A 143 -14.24 8.06 -8.92
C ALA A 143 -15.78 7.92 -8.88
N THR A 144 -16.34 6.74 -9.13
CA THR A 144 -17.81 6.55 -9.21
C THR A 144 -18.52 6.72 -7.88
N ARG A 145 -17.88 6.34 -6.78
CA ARG A 145 -18.41 6.44 -5.41
C ARG A 145 -17.27 6.45 -4.38
N PRO A 146 -17.46 7.06 -3.20
CA PRO A 146 -16.45 7.02 -2.14
C PRO A 146 -16.52 5.72 -1.34
N PHE A 147 -15.42 5.36 -0.64
CA PHE A 147 -15.44 4.47 0.49
C PHE A 147 -16.16 5.11 1.68
N LYS A 148 -16.77 4.29 2.54
CA LYS A 148 -17.45 4.72 3.77
C LYS A 148 -16.70 4.31 5.02
N HIS A 149 -15.98 3.19 4.97
CA HIS A 149 -15.30 2.57 6.10
C HIS A 149 -13.79 2.56 5.95
N ARG A 150 -13.28 2.76 4.73
CA ARG A 150 -11.83 2.89 4.49
C ARG A 150 -11.39 4.35 4.66
N PRO A 151 -10.14 4.56 5.12
CA PRO A 151 -9.67 5.89 5.46
C PRO A 151 -9.45 6.79 4.24
N THR A 152 -9.31 8.08 4.52
CA THR A 152 -8.77 9.06 3.59
C THR A 152 -7.30 9.31 3.91
N LEU A 153 -6.47 9.43 2.87
CA LEU A 153 -5.10 9.90 3.03
C LEU A 153 -5.13 11.40 3.29
N ASP A 154 -4.58 11.83 4.41
CA ASP A 154 -4.44 13.23 4.78
C ASP A 154 -3.11 13.50 5.51
N VAL A 155 -2.78 14.77 5.65
CA VAL A 155 -1.54 15.23 6.30
C VAL A 155 -1.51 14.82 7.78
N THR A 156 -2.67 14.82 8.44
CA THR A 156 -2.77 14.51 9.87
C THR A 156 -2.41 13.05 10.13
N THR A 157 -3.09 12.11 9.46
CA THR A 157 -2.89 10.67 9.73
C THR A 157 -1.54 10.15 9.25
N PHE A 158 -1.09 10.59 8.08
CA PHE A 158 0.19 10.13 7.51
C PHE A 158 1.39 10.92 8.03
N GLY A 159 1.24 12.22 8.25
CA GLY A 159 2.31 13.10 8.67
C GLY A 159 2.33 13.32 10.19
N GLU A 160 1.39 14.11 10.71
CA GLU A 160 1.41 14.58 12.10
C GLU A 160 1.33 13.44 13.12
N ASP A 161 0.43 12.48 12.96
CA ASP A 161 0.28 11.35 13.88
C ASP A 161 1.50 10.43 13.82
N SER A 162 2.10 10.26 12.63
CA SER A 162 3.33 9.49 12.48
C SER A 162 4.51 10.18 13.15
N TYR A 163 4.67 11.47 12.95
CA TYR A 163 5.68 12.30 13.61
C TYR A 163 5.55 12.26 15.13
N ARG A 164 4.34 12.52 15.67
CA ARG A 164 4.07 12.48 17.12
C ARG A 164 4.38 11.10 17.70
N PHE A 165 3.96 10.03 17.00
CA PHE A 165 4.21 8.66 17.44
C PHE A 165 5.72 8.37 17.53
N ILE A 166 6.52 8.73 16.53
CA ILE A 166 7.98 8.50 16.55
C ILE A 166 8.64 9.20 17.74
N LEU A 167 8.23 10.42 18.07
CA LEU A 167 8.77 11.12 19.25
C LEU A 167 8.40 10.46 20.58
N GLN A 168 7.33 9.67 20.62
CA GLN A 168 6.80 9.06 21.85
C GLN A 168 7.18 7.57 22.00
N CYS A 169 7.48 6.87 20.90
CA CYS A 169 7.69 5.43 20.93
C CYS A 169 8.99 4.96 21.62
N GLY A 170 9.90 5.87 21.92
CA GLY A 170 11.18 5.56 22.60
C GLY A 170 12.22 4.84 21.73
N MET A 171 11.99 4.74 20.41
CA MET A 171 12.94 4.10 19.48
C MET A 171 13.90 5.08 18.83
N LEU A 172 13.51 6.36 18.73
CA LEU A 172 14.36 7.41 18.18
C LEU A 172 15.52 7.69 19.16
N PRO A 173 16.80 7.63 18.73
CA PRO A 173 17.95 7.96 19.58
C PRO A 173 17.85 9.42 20.09
N VAL A 174 18.19 9.61 21.36
CA VAL A 174 18.04 10.91 22.05
C VAL A 174 18.82 12.05 21.38
N ASP A 175 20.01 11.75 20.85
CA ASP A 175 20.85 12.70 20.10
C ASP A 175 20.26 13.11 18.75
N LEU A 176 19.32 12.32 18.21
CA LEU A 176 18.63 12.59 16.96
C LEU A 176 17.24 13.21 17.15
N GLU A 177 16.73 13.31 18.38
CA GLU A 177 15.38 13.82 18.62
C GLU A 177 15.18 15.27 18.15
N ILE A 178 16.11 16.17 18.52
CA ILE A 178 16.04 17.59 18.13
C ILE A 178 16.16 17.76 16.61
N PRO A 179 17.14 17.16 15.92
CA PRO A 179 17.23 17.22 14.46
C PRO A 179 16.00 16.66 13.75
N TYR A 180 15.46 15.53 14.21
CA TYR A 180 14.27 14.91 13.63
C TYR A 180 13.04 15.80 13.81
N ARG A 181 12.82 16.32 15.04
CA ARG A 181 11.69 17.19 15.36
C ARG A 181 11.65 18.41 14.46
N SER A 182 12.76 19.17 14.43
CA SER A 182 12.83 20.40 13.66
C SER A 182 12.63 20.17 12.16
N LEU A 183 13.20 19.06 11.62
CA LEU A 183 13.06 18.73 10.22
C LEU A 183 11.64 18.27 9.87
N ALA A 184 11.04 17.41 10.70
CA ALA A 184 9.69 16.91 10.45
C ALA A 184 8.64 18.02 10.52
N GLU A 185 8.79 18.97 11.44
CA GLU A 185 7.91 20.17 11.54
C GLU A 185 8.02 21.04 10.27
N ASP A 186 9.24 21.34 9.80
CA ASP A 186 9.46 22.05 8.53
C ASP A 186 8.87 21.32 7.33
N LEU A 187 9.06 19.99 7.25
CA LEU A 187 8.49 19.18 6.20
C LEU A 187 6.97 19.18 6.16
N LEU A 188 6.33 19.10 7.34
CA LEU A 188 4.86 19.13 7.42
C LEU A 188 4.29 20.49 6.97
N GLU A 189 4.99 21.58 7.26
CA GLU A 189 4.64 22.91 6.76
C GLU A 189 4.76 22.96 5.22
N ARG A 190 5.86 22.46 4.65
CA ARG A 190 6.07 22.37 3.19
C ARG A 190 5.05 21.50 2.51
N VAL A 191 4.69 20.36 3.11
CA VAL A 191 3.60 19.50 2.62
C VAL A 191 2.30 20.31 2.56
N GLY A 192 1.97 21.08 3.61
CA GLY A 192 0.81 21.96 3.61
C GLY A 192 0.82 22.94 2.41
N TYR A 193 1.94 23.60 2.14
CA TYR A 193 2.08 24.47 0.97
C TYR A 193 1.91 23.75 -0.37
N CYS A 194 2.37 22.49 -0.49
CA CYS A 194 2.13 21.72 -1.70
C CYS A 194 0.64 21.46 -1.92
N PHE A 195 -0.10 21.11 -0.86
CA PHE A 195 -1.56 20.95 -0.94
C PHE A 195 -2.27 22.27 -1.26
N GLU A 196 -1.86 23.39 -0.68
CA GLU A 196 -2.40 24.71 -1.03
C GLU A 196 -2.17 25.05 -2.51
N ARG A 197 -0.97 24.79 -3.05
CA ARG A 197 -0.65 25.01 -4.46
C ARG A 197 -1.45 24.12 -5.40
N ALA A 198 -1.69 22.87 -5.02
CA ALA A 198 -2.56 21.96 -5.76
C ALA A 198 -4.02 22.45 -5.81
N GLY A 199 -4.45 23.22 -4.80
CA GLY A 199 -5.80 23.80 -4.72
C GLY A 199 -6.88 22.76 -4.46
N GLU A 200 -7.98 22.80 -5.21
CA GLU A 200 -9.06 21.82 -5.06
C GLU A 200 -8.64 20.47 -5.60
N ILE A 201 -8.61 19.46 -4.73
CA ILE A 201 -8.18 18.09 -5.02
C ILE A 201 -9.41 17.18 -5.00
N SER A 202 -9.56 16.37 -6.04
CA SER A 202 -10.60 15.35 -6.11
C SER A 202 -10.10 14.05 -5.48
N LEU A 203 -10.77 13.60 -4.42
CA LEU A 203 -10.48 12.32 -3.80
C LEU A 203 -11.27 11.21 -4.49
N LEU A 204 -10.60 10.13 -4.81
CA LEU A 204 -11.19 8.93 -5.37
C LEU A 204 -10.69 7.69 -4.65
N ARG A 205 -11.29 6.54 -4.89
CA ARG A 205 -10.78 5.27 -4.41
C ARG A 205 -9.54 4.93 -5.20
N VAL A 206 -8.40 4.82 -4.53
CA VAL A 206 -7.10 4.48 -5.10
C VAL A 206 -6.61 3.16 -4.54
N HIS A 207 -5.60 2.57 -5.15
CA HIS A 207 -4.86 1.43 -4.60
C HIS A 207 -4.19 1.78 -3.26
N GLY A 208 -3.60 2.98 -3.19
CA GLY A 208 -2.99 3.54 -1.98
C GLY A 208 -1.55 3.10 -1.73
N ASP A 209 -1.12 1.96 -2.27
CA ASP A 209 0.25 1.44 -2.22
C ASP A 209 0.67 0.84 -3.59
N CYS A 210 0.38 1.56 -4.69
CA CYS A 210 0.57 1.10 -6.06
C CYS A 210 2.04 1.21 -6.50
N HIS A 211 2.90 0.38 -5.93
CA HIS A 211 4.30 0.29 -6.34
C HIS A 211 4.55 -0.95 -7.22
N ILE A 212 5.70 -1.00 -7.91
CA ILE A 212 6.07 -2.09 -8.83
C ILE A 212 6.02 -3.48 -8.20
N GLY A 213 6.20 -3.60 -6.88
CA GLY A 213 6.11 -4.88 -6.16
C GLY A 213 4.68 -5.43 -6.04
N ASN A 214 3.67 -4.57 -6.23
CA ASN A 214 2.25 -4.95 -6.26
C ASN A 214 1.71 -5.11 -7.68
N ILE A 215 2.60 -5.18 -8.68
CA ILE A 215 2.28 -5.46 -10.07
C ILE A 215 2.96 -6.76 -10.49
N LEU A 216 2.16 -7.72 -10.94
CA LEU A 216 2.64 -8.99 -11.49
C LEU A 216 2.52 -8.94 -13.02
N TRP A 217 3.64 -8.69 -13.70
CA TRP A 217 3.69 -8.60 -15.15
C TRP A 217 3.82 -9.99 -15.78
N THR A 218 2.94 -10.30 -16.73
CA THR A 218 2.95 -11.52 -17.54
C THR A 218 3.06 -11.18 -19.03
N ASP A 219 3.08 -12.19 -19.90
CA ASP A 219 3.04 -11.98 -21.35
C ASP A 219 1.68 -11.38 -21.81
N ASP A 220 0.62 -11.56 -21.03
CA ASP A 220 -0.72 -11.01 -21.28
C ASP A 220 -0.92 -9.60 -20.68
N GLY A 221 0.07 -9.06 -19.97
CA GLY A 221 0.04 -7.76 -19.33
C GLY A 221 0.14 -7.81 -17.79
N PRO A 222 -0.13 -6.68 -17.11
CA PRO A 222 -0.03 -6.57 -15.66
C PRO A 222 -1.23 -7.19 -14.95
N HIS A 223 -1.00 -7.69 -13.72
CA HIS A 223 -2.02 -7.99 -12.72
C HIS A 223 -1.73 -7.16 -11.47
N ILE A 224 -2.69 -6.38 -11.04
CA ILE A 224 -2.60 -5.52 -9.86
C ILE A 224 -3.05 -6.35 -8.65
N VAL A 225 -2.22 -6.40 -7.62
CA VAL A 225 -2.46 -7.19 -6.40
C VAL A 225 -2.41 -6.32 -5.15
N ASP A 226 -2.98 -6.84 -4.06
CA ASP A 226 -2.90 -6.29 -2.70
C ASP A 226 -3.51 -4.91 -2.51
N LEU A 227 -4.84 -4.83 -2.67
CA LEU A 227 -5.63 -3.62 -2.39
C LEU A 227 -5.82 -3.34 -0.88
N ASP A 228 -5.05 -3.98 0.00
CA ASP A 228 -5.17 -3.86 1.47
C ASP A 228 -5.01 -2.41 1.98
N ASP A 229 -4.29 -1.58 1.24
CA ASP A 229 -4.11 -0.16 1.53
C ASP A 229 -5.02 0.77 0.72
N ALA A 230 -6.01 0.22 -0.02
CA ALA A 230 -6.96 1.01 -0.78
C ALA A 230 -7.68 2.03 0.13
N ARG A 231 -7.81 3.27 -0.34
CA ARG A 231 -8.31 4.41 0.43
C ARG A 231 -8.84 5.51 -0.45
N MET A 232 -9.39 6.56 0.17
CA MET A 232 -9.67 7.80 -0.53
C MET A 232 -8.39 8.64 -0.60
N ALA A 233 -7.95 9.02 -1.81
CA ALA A 233 -6.77 9.87 -2.02
C ALA A 233 -6.83 10.56 -3.38
N PRO A 234 -5.94 11.56 -3.65
CA PRO A 234 -5.74 12.08 -5.00
C PRO A 234 -5.17 11.01 -5.93
N ALA A 235 -5.45 11.11 -7.23
CA ALA A 235 -4.93 10.18 -8.23
C ALA A 235 -3.40 10.06 -8.20
N THR A 236 -2.73 11.12 -7.87
CA THR A 236 -1.27 11.20 -7.74
C THR A 236 -0.71 10.18 -6.75
N GLN A 237 -1.52 9.70 -5.77
CA GLN A 237 -1.07 8.69 -4.80
C GLN A 237 -0.60 7.40 -5.49
N ASP A 238 -1.28 6.96 -6.53
CA ASP A 238 -0.89 5.75 -7.27
C ASP A 238 0.11 6.03 -8.40
N ILE A 239 0.30 7.28 -8.80
CA ILE A 239 1.22 7.69 -9.87
C ILE A 239 2.65 7.85 -9.36
N TRP A 240 2.86 8.58 -8.25
CA TRP A 240 4.20 8.96 -7.81
C TRP A 240 5.10 7.77 -7.45
N MET A 241 4.53 6.62 -7.10
CA MET A 241 5.29 5.42 -6.71
C MET A 241 6.04 4.77 -7.89
N PHE A 242 5.69 5.11 -9.12
CA PHE A 242 6.42 4.70 -10.33
C PHE A 242 7.53 5.69 -10.71
N LEU A 243 7.57 6.88 -10.11
CA LEU A 243 8.52 7.93 -10.45
C LEU A 243 9.82 7.77 -9.64
N SER A 244 10.80 7.08 -10.20
CA SER A 244 12.11 6.82 -9.59
C SER A 244 13.25 7.39 -10.46
N GLY A 245 14.45 7.46 -9.91
CA GLY A 245 15.62 8.01 -10.59
C GLY A 245 15.78 9.52 -10.43
N ASP A 246 16.59 10.12 -11.31
CA ASP A 246 16.80 11.57 -11.35
C ASP A 246 15.60 12.30 -11.99
N ARG A 247 15.68 13.64 -12.09
CA ARG A 247 14.57 14.43 -12.64
C ARG A 247 14.25 14.09 -14.10
N PRO A 248 15.21 13.91 -15.03
CA PRO A 248 14.94 13.41 -16.37
C PRO A 248 14.23 12.07 -16.41
N ASP A 249 14.67 11.09 -15.60
CA ASP A 249 14.05 9.77 -15.53
C ASP A 249 12.60 9.86 -15.02
N ARG A 250 12.38 10.62 -13.95
CA ARG A 250 11.02 10.85 -13.40
C ARG A 250 10.11 11.57 -14.38
N THR A 251 10.64 12.50 -15.18
CA THR A 251 9.85 13.20 -16.21
C THR A 251 9.46 12.24 -17.32
N ALA A 252 10.38 11.43 -17.82
CA ALA A 252 10.08 10.45 -18.86
C ALA A 252 9.07 9.40 -18.38
N ALA A 253 9.22 8.91 -17.15
CA ALA A 253 8.27 7.97 -16.54
C ALA A 253 6.88 8.60 -16.37
N LEU A 254 6.80 9.86 -15.92
CA LEU A 254 5.54 10.59 -15.79
C LEU A 254 4.85 10.78 -17.15
N ASP A 255 5.62 11.18 -18.18
CA ASP A 255 5.08 11.38 -19.53
C ASP A 255 4.50 10.08 -20.10
N ALA A 256 5.21 8.95 -19.94
CA ALA A 256 4.70 7.65 -20.37
C ALA A 256 3.42 7.24 -19.61
N LEU A 257 3.44 7.32 -18.28
CA LEU A 257 2.27 7.00 -17.44
C LEU A 257 1.06 7.87 -17.79
N LEU A 258 1.23 9.19 -17.87
CA LEU A 258 0.12 10.10 -18.12
C LEU A 258 -0.37 10.08 -19.57
N THR A 259 0.49 9.71 -20.53
CA THR A 259 0.05 9.43 -21.91
C THR A 259 -0.98 8.30 -21.91
N GLY A 260 -0.64 7.15 -21.33
CA GLY A 260 -1.59 6.04 -21.24
C GLY A 260 -2.81 6.36 -20.36
N TYR A 261 -2.61 7.04 -19.23
CA TYR A 261 -3.70 7.44 -18.32
C TYR A 261 -4.76 8.30 -19.02
N SER A 262 -4.32 9.23 -19.86
CA SER A 262 -5.18 10.19 -20.57
C SER A 262 -6.07 9.53 -21.64
N ASP A 263 -5.80 8.29 -22.04
CA ASP A 263 -6.71 7.52 -22.91
C ASP A 263 -8.07 7.24 -22.25
N PHE A 264 -8.14 7.24 -20.92
CA PHE A 264 -9.34 6.86 -20.17
C PHE A 264 -9.84 7.92 -19.18
N ARG A 265 -8.96 8.80 -18.72
CA ARG A 265 -9.30 9.83 -17.75
C ARG A 265 -8.36 11.02 -17.83
N ASP A 266 -8.91 12.23 -17.82
CA ASP A 266 -8.08 13.44 -17.70
C ASP A 266 -7.38 13.46 -16.35
N TYR A 267 -6.05 13.63 -16.38
CA TYR A 267 -5.26 13.78 -15.17
C TYR A 267 -5.24 15.24 -14.72
N PRO A 268 -5.56 15.53 -13.44
CA PRO A 268 -5.56 16.90 -12.93
C PRO A 268 -4.12 17.36 -12.69
N THR A 269 -3.46 17.97 -13.69
CA THR A 269 -2.04 18.33 -13.66
C THR A 269 -1.62 19.19 -12.46
N ARG A 270 -2.55 19.91 -11.82
CA ARG A 270 -2.32 20.60 -10.55
C ARG A 270 -1.89 19.66 -9.41
N GLU A 271 -2.30 18.40 -9.46
CA GLU A 271 -1.91 17.39 -8.47
C GLU A 271 -0.43 17.01 -8.58
N LEU A 272 0.31 17.40 -9.63
CA LEU A 272 1.75 17.22 -9.72
C LEU A 272 2.52 17.95 -8.62
N HIS A 273 1.94 19.00 -8.02
CA HIS A 273 2.44 19.62 -6.80
C HIS A 273 2.48 18.67 -5.60
N LEU A 274 1.72 17.57 -5.62
CA LEU A 274 1.61 16.61 -4.52
C LEU A 274 2.64 15.48 -4.59
N VAL A 275 3.37 15.29 -5.70
CA VAL A 275 4.29 14.15 -5.88
C VAL A 275 5.27 14.04 -4.70
N GLU A 276 6.03 15.09 -4.42
CA GLU A 276 7.03 15.05 -3.34
C GLU A 276 6.40 15.18 -1.95
N ALA A 277 5.24 15.83 -1.83
CA ALA A 277 4.48 15.89 -0.58
C ALA A 277 3.99 14.50 -0.16
N LEU A 278 3.39 13.73 -1.08
CA LEU A 278 2.91 12.37 -0.82
C LEU A 278 4.07 11.40 -0.52
N ARG A 279 5.20 11.56 -1.23
CA ARG A 279 6.43 10.81 -0.94
C ARG A 279 6.94 11.10 0.47
N THR A 280 6.97 12.36 0.88
CA THR A 280 7.37 12.77 2.23
C THR A 280 6.44 12.18 3.30
N LEU A 281 5.12 12.27 3.10
CA LEU A 281 4.14 11.67 3.99
C LEU A 281 4.33 10.15 4.10
N ARG A 282 4.63 9.47 2.99
CA ARG A 282 4.93 8.03 2.99
C ARG A 282 6.19 7.69 3.79
N LEU A 283 7.25 8.49 3.68
CA LEU A 283 8.49 8.29 4.45
C LEU A 283 8.25 8.42 5.96
N LEU A 284 7.52 9.46 6.39
CA LEU A 284 7.15 9.64 7.80
C LEU A 284 6.28 8.47 8.31
N TYR A 285 5.26 8.11 7.52
CA TYR A 285 4.35 7.02 7.85
C TYR A 285 5.05 5.66 7.92
N TYR A 286 5.96 5.37 7.00
CA TYR A 286 6.66 4.09 6.93
C TYR A 286 7.49 3.79 8.18
N TYR A 287 8.25 4.77 8.69
CA TYR A 287 9.01 4.60 9.93
C TYR A 287 8.10 4.45 11.14
N ALA A 288 7.00 5.20 11.19
CA ALA A 288 6.00 5.04 12.24
C ALA A 288 5.29 3.68 12.17
N TRP A 289 5.00 3.17 10.96
CA TRP A 289 4.44 1.85 10.74
C TRP A 289 5.38 0.74 11.23
N LEU A 290 6.67 0.79 10.89
CA LEU A 290 7.67 -0.15 11.40
C LEU A 290 7.74 -0.13 12.93
N ALA A 291 7.76 1.06 13.52
CA ALA A 291 7.84 1.23 14.97
C ALA A 291 6.59 0.70 15.69
N ARG A 292 5.39 0.95 15.14
CA ARG A 292 4.12 0.41 15.70
C ARG A 292 4.07 -1.10 15.66
N ARG A 293 4.69 -1.73 14.68
CA ARG A 293 4.68 -3.19 14.46
C ARG A 293 5.89 -3.92 15.06
N TRP A 294 6.82 -3.17 15.69
CA TRP A 294 8.10 -3.74 16.12
C TRP A 294 8.00 -4.85 17.17
N SER A 295 6.89 -4.90 17.91
CA SER A 295 6.61 -5.99 18.86
C SER A 295 6.21 -7.31 18.19
N ASP A 296 5.72 -7.30 16.94
CA ASP A 296 5.46 -8.52 16.15
C ASP A 296 6.82 -9.14 15.73
N PRO A 297 7.14 -10.39 16.14
CA PRO A 297 8.43 -11.01 15.85
C PRO A 297 8.79 -11.12 14.36
N ALA A 298 7.83 -11.00 13.45
CA ALA A 298 8.07 -10.99 12.02
C ALA A 298 8.80 -9.71 11.56
N PHE A 299 8.53 -8.57 12.22
CA PHE A 299 9.11 -7.28 11.83
C PHE A 299 10.61 -7.18 12.10
N PRO A 300 11.14 -7.48 13.30
CA PRO A 300 12.59 -7.51 13.52
C PRO A 300 13.33 -8.51 12.62
N ARG A 301 12.69 -9.59 12.21
CA ARG A 301 13.27 -10.57 11.27
C ARG A 301 13.34 -10.05 9.85
N ALA A 302 12.28 -9.38 9.40
CA ALA A 302 12.16 -8.83 8.04
C ALA A 302 12.97 -7.53 7.88
N PHE A 303 13.01 -6.71 8.91
CA PHE A 303 13.65 -5.39 8.92
C PHE A 303 14.76 -5.26 9.95
N PRO A 304 15.80 -6.15 9.95
CA PRO A 304 16.83 -6.18 10.97
C PRO A 304 17.67 -4.90 11.02
N TRP A 305 17.63 -4.08 9.98
CA TRP A 305 18.29 -2.79 9.89
C TRP A 305 17.55 -1.67 10.64
N PHE A 306 16.23 -1.77 10.83
CA PHE A 306 15.42 -0.78 11.54
C PHE A 306 15.85 -0.72 13.03
N ASN A 307 15.44 0.27 13.77
CA ASN A 307 15.80 0.49 15.19
C ASN A 307 17.32 0.47 15.47
N THR A 308 18.14 0.91 14.49
CA THR A 308 19.57 1.14 14.66
C THR A 308 19.86 2.64 14.52
N GLN A 309 20.93 3.11 15.20
CA GLN A 309 21.41 4.49 15.05
C GLN A 309 21.57 4.89 13.58
N ARG A 310 22.15 3.99 12.77
CA ARG A 310 22.38 4.22 11.35
C ARG A 310 21.07 4.38 10.57
N ALA A 311 20.07 3.58 10.85
CA ALA A 311 18.78 3.67 10.18
C ALA A 311 18.10 5.01 10.44
N TRP A 312 18.11 5.48 11.71
CA TRP A 312 17.54 6.78 12.05
C TRP A 312 18.32 7.95 11.44
N GLN A 313 19.66 7.86 11.39
CA GLN A 313 20.48 8.86 10.69
C GLN A 313 20.15 8.90 9.19
N GLN A 314 20.01 7.72 8.55
CA GLN A 314 19.64 7.65 7.13
C GLN A 314 18.24 8.22 6.90
N HIS A 315 17.26 7.90 7.74
CA HIS A 315 15.92 8.47 7.64
C HIS A 315 15.93 10.02 7.70
N ILE A 316 16.73 10.60 8.59
CA ILE A 316 16.88 12.06 8.65
C ILE A 316 17.53 12.61 7.36
N LEU A 317 18.47 11.88 6.75
CA LEU A 317 19.06 12.29 5.47
C LEU A 317 18.02 12.21 4.34
N ASP A 318 17.27 11.12 4.24
CA ASP A 318 16.21 10.95 3.24
C ASP A 318 15.15 12.07 3.36
N LEU A 319 14.78 12.42 4.60
CA LEU A 319 13.85 13.53 4.85
C LEU A 319 14.44 14.89 4.45
N ARG A 320 15.75 15.11 4.61
CA ARG A 320 16.41 16.36 4.13
C ARG A 320 16.42 16.43 2.60
N GLU A 321 16.64 15.32 1.93
CA GLU A 321 16.55 15.25 0.47
C GLU A 321 15.13 15.58 0.01
N GLN A 322 14.12 15.11 0.70
CA GLN A 322 12.72 15.46 0.41
C GLN A 322 12.43 16.95 0.60
N ALA A 323 13.00 17.60 1.62
CA ALA A 323 12.87 19.04 1.78
C ALA A 323 13.39 19.80 0.55
N ALA A 324 14.54 19.38 0.02
CA ALA A 324 15.10 19.98 -1.18
C ALA A 324 14.25 19.73 -2.43
N LEU A 325 13.73 18.51 -2.59
CA LEU A 325 12.86 18.15 -3.73
C LEU A 325 11.52 18.90 -3.72
N MET A 326 10.94 19.18 -2.55
CA MET A 326 9.72 20.00 -2.45
C MET A 326 9.95 21.49 -2.78
N ASP A 327 11.18 21.99 -2.72
CA ASP A 327 11.52 23.33 -3.15
C ASP A 327 11.73 23.45 -4.67
N GLU A 328 11.87 22.34 -5.38
CA GLU A 328 11.96 22.32 -6.84
C GLU A 328 10.60 22.62 -7.49
N GLU A 329 10.66 23.12 -8.72
CA GLU A 329 9.46 23.19 -9.56
C GLU A 329 8.85 21.78 -9.76
N PRO A 330 7.53 21.64 -9.72
CA PRO A 330 6.89 20.35 -9.94
C PRO A 330 7.27 19.75 -11.30
N LEU A 331 7.12 18.44 -11.43
CA LEU A 331 7.20 17.79 -12.73
C LEU A 331 6.05 18.34 -13.61
N THR A 332 6.27 18.34 -14.92
CA THR A 332 5.29 18.83 -15.91
C THR A 332 4.97 17.72 -16.89
N PHE A 333 3.76 17.75 -17.44
CA PHE A 333 3.27 16.81 -18.44
C PHE A 333 2.77 17.56 -19.67
N GLY A 334 3.15 17.07 -20.87
CA GLY A 334 2.59 17.58 -22.13
C GLY A 334 3.19 18.94 -22.60
N MET A 335 4.42 19.28 -22.18
CA MET A 335 5.15 20.44 -22.72
C MET A 335 6.14 20.04 -23.80
#